data_ea290cbfdd6feba26652ff61ac4ffd0c
#
_entry.id   ea290cbfdd6feba26652ff61ac4ffd0c
#
_cell.length_a   1.000
_cell.length_b   1.000
_cell.length_c   1.000
_cell.angle_alpha   90.00
_cell.angle_beta   90.00
_cell.angle_gamma   90.00
#
_symmetry.space_group_name_H-M   'P 1'
#
loop_
_entity.id
_entity.type
_entity.pdbx_description
1 polymer ?
#
loop_
_entity_poly.entity_id
_entity_poly.type
_entity_poly.pdbx_seq_one_letter_code
_entity_poly.pdbx_strand_id
1 'polypeptide(L)'
;LANFTAPAQVAISEQTAYTMLSMLKNVVNAGTAGRIRAMGLTADIGGKTGTSQKNSDAWFIGVTPKLVAGGWVGGEDRSIHLSSGGEGSKIALPIFALFMKKVYADSKLGITQKDQFPVPVGAISYECDESDVRDAATVGYEDEFFD
;
A
#
# COMPACT_ATOMS: atom_id res chain seq x y z
N LEU A 1 20.64 0.13 23.68
CA LEU A 1 19.62 -0.35 22.72
C LEU A 1 19.32 -1.80 23.05
N ALA A 2 18.08 -2.13 23.41
CA ALA A 2 17.67 -3.50 23.67
C ALA A 2 17.41 -4.18 22.33
N ASN A 3 18.06 -5.32 22.07
CA ASN A 3 17.76 -6.18 20.93
C ASN A 3 16.63 -7.13 21.32
N PHE A 4 15.47 -6.97 20.69
CA PHE A 4 14.38 -7.91 20.83
C PHE A 4 14.42 -8.88 19.65
N THR A 5 14.89 -10.10 19.89
CA THR A 5 14.82 -11.21 18.94
C THR A 5 13.55 -12.01 19.24
N ALA A 6 12.46 -11.70 18.58
CA ALA A 6 11.31 -12.60 18.59
C ALA A 6 11.58 -13.78 17.62
N PRO A 7 11.27 -15.03 18.00
CA PRO A 7 11.36 -16.13 17.03
C PRO A 7 10.41 -15.87 15.87
N ALA A 8 10.94 -15.91 14.64
CA ALA A 8 10.13 -15.77 13.44
C ALA A 8 9.25 -17.02 13.29
N GLN A 9 7.95 -16.82 13.23
CA GLN A 9 6.99 -17.89 12.95
C GLN A 9 6.39 -17.68 11.56
N VAL A 10 6.46 -18.74 10.72
CA VAL A 10 5.84 -18.70 9.39
C VAL A 10 4.32 -18.74 9.56
N ALA A 11 3.62 -17.68 9.16
CA ALA A 11 2.16 -17.57 9.25
C ALA A 11 1.45 -17.97 7.95
N ILE A 12 2.07 -17.71 6.79
CA ILE A 12 1.53 -18.01 5.45
C ILE A 12 2.65 -18.50 4.54
N SER A 13 2.30 -19.22 3.46
CA SER A 13 3.30 -19.65 2.48
C SER A 13 3.89 -18.47 1.71
N GLU A 14 5.10 -18.63 1.15
CA GLU A 14 5.75 -17.63 0.32
C GLU A 14 4.92 -17.29 -0.93
N GLN A 15 4.26 -18.30 -1.53
CA GLN A 15 3.37 -18.11 -2.68
C GLN A 15 2.17 -17.25 -2.32
N THR A 16 1.52 -17.52 -1.18
CA THR A 16 0.39 -16.73 -0.70
C THR A 16 0.82 -15.29 -0.41
N ALA A 17 1.97 -15.11 0.25
CA ALA A 17 2.51 -13.78 0.52
C ALA A 17 2.80 -13.00 -0.77
N TYR A 18 3.40 -13.65 -1.77
CA TYR A 18 3.69 -13.03 -3.06
C TYR A 18 2.42 -12.68 -3.85
N THR A 19 1.40 -13.55 -3.81
CA THR A 19 0.09 -13.28 -4.42
C THR A 19 -0.54 -12.01 -3.82
N MET A 20 -0.58 -11.92 -2.49
CA MET A 20 -1.08 -10.71 -1.81
C MET A 20 -0.24 -9.48 -2.16
N LEU A 21 1.08 -9.62 -2.25
CA LEU A 21 1.98 -8.55 -2.64
C LEU A 21 1.70 -8.08 -4.07
N SER A 22 1.42 -8.98 -5.02
CA SER A 22 1.08 -8.63 -6.40
C SER A 22 -0.20 -7.78 -6.46
N MET A 23 -1.22 -8.12 -5.65
CA MET A 23 -2.43 -7.30 -5.51
C MET A 23 -2.12 -5.91 -4.95
N LEU A 24 -1.27 -5.80 -3.92
CA LEU A 24 -0.84 -4.52 -3.36
C LEU A 24 -0.02 -3.69 -4.36
N LYS A 25 0.75 -4.33 -5.24
CA LYS A 25 1.46 -3.66 -6.34
C LYS A 25 0.49 -3.10 -7.36
N ASN A 26 -0.60 -3.80 -7.67
CA ASN A 26 -1.64 -3.30 -8.57
C ASN A 26 -2.33 -2.04 -8.03
N VAL A 27 -2.53 -1.93 -6.71
CA VAL A 27 -3.03 -0.69 -6.09
C VAL A 27 -2.13 0.51 -6.41
N VAL A 28 -0.81 0.29 -6.48
CA VAL A 28 0.18 1.35 -6.80
C VAL A 28 0.30 1.57 -8.30
N ASN A 29 0.17 0.54 -9.12
CA ASN A 29 0.39 0.64 -10.56
C ASN A 29 -0.85 1.13 -11.33
N ALA A 30 -2.04 0.67 -10.94
CA ALA A 30 -3.29 0.94 -11.64
C ALA A 30 -4.45 1.38 -10.72
N GLY A 31 -4.25 1.41 -9.40
CA GLY A 31 -5.30 1.68 -8.42
C GLY A 31 -5.18 3.03 -7.72
N THR A 32 -5.77 3.09 -6.51
CA THR A 32 -5.90 4.32 -5.71
C THR A 32 -4.59 4.95 -5.27
N ALA A 33 -3.47 4.21 -5.36
CA ALA A 33 -2.14 4.71 -5.02
C ALA A 33 -1.28 5.07 -6.25
N GLY A 34 -1.84 5.12 -7.45
CA GLY A 34 -1.13 5.46 -8.70
C GLY A 34 -0.41 6.81 -8.66
N ARG A 35 -0.84 7.73 -7.79
CA ARG A 35 -0.16 9.00 -7.54
C ARG A 35 1.32 8.82 -7.13
N ILE A 36 1.72 7.70 -6.53
CA ILE A 36 3.12 7.38 -6.23
C ILE A 36 3.97 7.43 -7.50
N ARG A 37 3.47 6.89 -8.61
CA ARG A 37 4.14 6.88 -9.92
C ARG A 37 4.27 8.30 -10.47
N ALA A 38 3.20 9.10 -10.39
CA ALA A 38 3.22 10.51 -10.78
C ALA A 38 4.20 11.35 -9.94
N MET A 39 4.48 10.94 -8.70
CA MET A 39 5.50 11.56 -7.85
C MET A 39 6.93 11.10 -8.18
N GLY A 40 7.15 10.29 -9.21
CA GLY A 40 8.47 9.88 -9.69
C GLY A 40 9.10 8.70 -8.95
N LEU A 41 8.33 7.91 -8.22
CA LEU A 41 8.79 6.66 -7.61
C LEU A 41 8.51 5.49 -8.55
N THR A 42 9.58 4.87 -9.06
CA THR A 42 9.51 3.74 -10.01
C THR A 42 9.83 2.40 -9.36
N ALA A 43 10.22 2.41 -8.08
CA ALA A 43 10.59 1.23 -7.31
C ALA A 43 9.48 0.17 -7.27
N ASP A 44 9.84 -1.06 -6.96
CA ASP A 44 8.90 -2.14 -6.71
C ASP A 44 8.19 -1.90 -5.37
N ILE A 45 6.97 -1.35 -5.43
CA ILE A 45 6.19 -0.90 -4.28
C ILE A 45 4.81 -1.53 -4.33
N GLY A 46 4.43 -2.21 -3.27
CA GLY A 46 3.05 -2.53 -2.96
C GLY A 46 2.50 -1.54 -1.92
N GLY A 47 1.19 -1.33 -1.86
CA GLY A 47 0.64 -0.47 -0.82
C GLY A 47 -0.88 -0.41 -0.80
N LYS A 48 -1.42 0.17 0.29
CA LYS A 48 -2.86 0.33 0.45
C LYS A 48 -3.20 1.64 1.13
N THR A 49 -4.18 2.32 0.58
CA THR A 49 -4.81 3.50 1.20
C THR A 49 -5.86 3.06 2.22
N GLY A 50 -6.04 3.84 3.27
CA GLY A 50 -7.14 3.72 4.21
C GLY A 50 -7.78 5.08 4.42
N THR A 51 -9.10 5.12 4.48
CA THR A 51 -9.87 6.33 4.81
C THR A 51 -11.02 5.89 5.68
N SER A 52 -11.10 6.44 6.89
CA SER A 52 -12.23 6.17 7.78
C SER A 52 -13.47 6.95 7.35
N GLN A 53 -14.62 6.58 7.91
CA GLN A 53 -15.88 7.27 7.60
C GLN A 53 -15.79 8.78 7.88
N LYS A 54 -16.37 9.57 6.98
CA LYS A 54 -16.35 11.05 7.03
C LYS A 54 -14.95 11.66 7.05
N ASN A 55 -13.93 10.93 6.57
CA ASN A 55 -12.53 11.39 6.52
C ASN A 55 -11.97 11.78 7.89
N SER A 56 -12.28 11.07 8.97
CA SER A 56 -11.66 11.35 10.27
C SER A 56 -10.20 10.91 10.32
N ASP A 57 -9.87 9.85 9.57
CA ASP A 57 -8.49 9.32 9.45
C ASP A 57 -8.15 9.00 8.02
N ALA A 58 -6.95 9.32 7.64
CA ALA A 58 -6.36 8.98 6.36
C ALA A 58 -5.06 8.21 6.58
N TRP A 59 -4.94 7.03 5.98
CA TRP A 59 -3.80 6.16 6.06
C TRP A 59 -3.23 5.83 4.69
N PHE A 60 -1.94 5.64 4.65
CA PHE A 60 -1.26 4.92 3.59
C PHE A 60 -0.15 4.06 4.19
N ILE A 61 -0.12 2.77 3.82
CA ILE A 61 0.99 1.87 4.15
C ILE A 61 1.57 1.37 2.85
N GLY A 62 2.89 1.55 2.69
CA GLY A 62 3.65 1.06 1.55
C GLY A 62 4.70 0.05 1.97
N VAL A 63 4.86 -0.98 1.15
CA VAL A 63 5.79 -2.08 1.33
C VAL A 63 6.76 -2.07 0.16
N THR A 64 8.05 -2.11 0.47
CA THR A 64 9.13 -2.27 -0.50
C THR A 64 9.96 -3.50 -0.15
N PRO A 65 10.87 -3.98 -1.00
CA PRO A 65 11.68 -5.18 -0.70
C PRO A 65 12.47 -5.12 0.61
N LYS A 66 12.83 -3.91 1.06
CA LYS A 66 13.70 -3.72 2.25
C LYS A 66 13.09 -2.86 3.35
N LEU A 67 11.94 -2.23 3.09
CA LEU A 67 11.37 -1.28 4.03
C LEU A 67 9.84 -1.27 3.94
N VAL A 68 9.19 -1.23 5.10
CA VAL A 68 7.77 -0.92 5.24
C VAL A 68 7.65 0.42 5.95
N ALA A 69 6.83 1.31 5.40
CA ALA A 69 6.58 2.60 6.02
C ALA A 69 5.10 2.99 5.86
N GLY A 70 4.60 3.79 6.78
CA GLY A 70 3.23 4.28 6.76
C GLY A 70 3.15 5.78 7.00
N GLY A 71 2.10 6.39 6.49
CA GLY A 71 1.69 7.75 6.79
C GLY A 71 0.28 7.78 7.33
N TRP A 72 0.06 8.54 8.38
CA TRP A 72 -1.24 8.80 8.96
C TRP A 72 -1.49 10.29 9.09
N VAL A 73 -2.72 10.68 8.82
CA VAL A 73 -3.21 12.05 9.05
C VAL A 73 -4.61 11.93 9.63
N GLY A 74 -4.82 12.56 10.77
CA GLY A 74 -6.12 12.52 11.46
C GLY A 74 -6.16 13.54 12.58
N GLY A 75 -7.35 13.69 13.17
CA GLY A 75 -7.55 14.48 14.36
C GLY A 75 -7.29 13.68 15.64
N GLU A 76 -7.13 14.39 16.75
CA GLU A 76 -6.99 13.79 18.07
C GLU A 76 -8.27 13.05 18.52
N ASP A 77 -9.41 13.50 18.01
CA ASP A 77 -10.71 12.88 18.25
C ASP A 77 -11.44 12.58 16.94
N ARG A 78 -12.21 11.50 16.90
CA ARG A 78 -12.97 11.06 15.73
C ARG A 78 -14.09 12.02 15.28
N SER A 79 -14.49 12.95 16.14
CA SER A 79 -15.41 14.01 15.77
C SER A 79 -14.79 15.07 14.85
N ILE A 80 -13.45 15.10 14.80
CA ILE A 80 -12.69 15.97 13.90
C ILE A 80 -12.64 15.28 12.53
N HIS A 81 -13.23 15.92 11.53
CA HIS A 81 -13.26 15.42 10.17
C HIS A 81 -12.35 16.26 9.28
N LEU A 82 -11.55 15.57 8.49
CA LEU A 82 -10.79 16.22 7.42
C LEU A 82 -11.78 16.68 6.34
N SER A 83 -11.57 17.87 5.79
CA SER A 83 -12.42 18.43 4.74
C SER A 83 -12.43 17.57 3.47
N SER A 84 -13.20 17.96 2.47
CA SER A 84 -13.18 17.33 1.14
C SER A 84 -11.75 17.28 0.61
N GLY A 85 -11.27 16.07 0.28
CA GLY A 85 -9.87 15.83 -0.08
C GLY A 85 -9.05 15.15 1.00
N GLY A 86 -9.65 14.81 2.17
CA GLY A 86 -9.02 14.10 3.28
C GLY A 86 -8.79 12.60 3.06
N GLU A 87 -8.86 12.11 1.81
CA GLU A 87 -8.64 10.69 1.53
C GLU A 87 -7.15 10.30 1.66
N GLY A 88 -6.92 9.07 2.08
CA GLY A 88 -5.56 8.51 2.26
C GLY A 88 -4.67 8.67 1.03
N SER A 89 -5.22 8.56 -0.17
CA SER A 89 -4.50 8.77 -1.43
C SER A 89 -4.03 10.22 -1.65
N LYS A 90 -4.72 11.19 -1.04
CA LYS A 90 -4.43 12.61 -1.24
C LYS A 90 -3.51 13.19 -0.18
N ILE A 91 -3.64 12.75 1.08
CA ILE A 91 -2.92 13.38 2.20
C ILE A 91 -1.92 12.46 2.90
N ALA A 92 -2.22 11.16 3.11
CA ALA A 92 -1.30 10.24 3.76
C ALA A 92 -0.25 9.65 2.80
N LEU A 93 -0.65 9.30 1.57
CA LEU A 93 0.25 8.76 0.55
C LEU A 93 1.42 9.71 0.22
N PRO A 94 1.24 11.04 0.08
CA PRO A 94 2.37 11.94 -0.16
C PRO A 94 3.42 11.91 0.94
N ILE A 95 3.05 11.69 2.20
CA ILE A 95 3.99 11.57 3.32
C ILE A 95 4.92 10.38 3.07
N PHE A 96 4.36 9.22 2.76
CA PHE A 96 5.13 8.04 2.38
C PHE A 96 6.02 8.31 1.17
N ALA A 97 5.47 8.89 0.10
CA ALA A 97 6.22 9.12 -1.12
C ALA A 97 7.41 10.08 -0.93
N LEU A 98 7.22 11.16 -0.17
CA LEU A 98 8.29 12.11 0.16
C LEU A 98 9.35 11.48 1.07
N PHE A 99 8.94 10.66 2.03
CA PHE A 99 9.84 9.90 2.86
C PHE A 99 10.69 8.94 2.02
N MET A 100 10.08 8.14 1.14
CA MET A 100 10.79 7.20 0.29
C MET A 100 11.73 7.88 -0.71
N LYS A 101 11.40 9.06 -1.21
CA LYS A 101 12.34 9.86 -2.02
C LYS A 101 13.62 10.19 -1.25
N LYS A 102 13.52 10.54 0.02
CA LYS A 102 14.69 10.79 0.88
C LYS A 102 15.47 9.50 1.14
N VAL A 103 14.78 8.39 1.40
CA VAL A 103 15.42 7.07 1.59
C VAL A 103 16.22 6.68 0.35
N TYR A 104 15.64 6.78 -0.86
CA TYR A 104 16.32 6.44 -2.10
C TYR A 104 17.44 7.40 -2.49
N ALA A 105 17.42 8.62 -1.98
CA ALA A 105 18.51 9.60 -2.17
C ALA A 105 19.70 9.36 -1.27
N ASP A 106 19.53 8.67 -0.13
CA ASP A 106 20.60 8.38 0.82
C ASP A 106 21.28 7.04 0.50
N SER A 107 22.41 7.11 -0.19
CA SER A 107 23.19 5.92 -0.57
C SER A 107 23.71 5.10 0.62
N LYS A 108 23.79 5.69 1.82
CA LYS A 108 24.28 5.00 3.04
C LYS A 108 23.29 3.95 3.52
N LEU A 109 22.02 4.07 3.18
CA LEU A 109 20.99 3.12 3.58
C LEU A 109 21.02 1.81 2.77
N GLY A 110 21.68 1.79 1.61
CA GLY A 110 21.73 0.61 0.75
C GLY A 110 20.36 0.18 0.21
N ILE A 111 19.39 1.11 0.17
CA ILE A 111 18.03 0.91 -0.33
C ILE A 111 17.89 1.70 -1.61
N THR A 112 17.51 1.06 -2.71
CA THR A 112 17.44 1.68 -4.03
C THR A 112 16.11 1.44 -4.72
N GLN A 113 15.79 2.25 -5.72
CA GLN A 113 14.60 2.02 -6.54
C GLN A 113 14.70 0.78 -7.46
N LYS A 114 15.89 0.16 -7.54
CA LYS A 114 16.13 -1.05 -8.35
C LYS A 114 15.91 -2.34 -7.55
N ASP A 115 15.74 -2.24 -6.25
CA ASP A 115 15.47 -3.42 -5.41
C ASP A 115 14.12 -4.05 -5.82
N GLN A 116 14.09 -5.37 -5.95
CA GLN A 116 12.91 -6.14 -6.39
C GLN A 116 12.52 -7.12 -5.29
N PHE A 117 11.22 -7.42 -5.20
CA PHE A 117 10.76 -8.52 -4.36
C PHE A 117 11.19 -9.86 -4.96
N PRO A 118 11.65 -10.81 -4.13
CA PRO A 118 11.94 -12.15 -4.59
C PRO A 118 10.64 -12.82 -5.09
N VAL A 119 10.75 -13.51 -6.23
CA VAL A 119 9.63 -14.26 -6.81
C VAL A 119 9.78 -15.71 -6.42
N PRO A 120 8.88 -16.27 -5.58
CA PRO A 120 8.94 -17.70 -5.21
C PRO A 120 8.66 -18.60 -6.41
N VAL A 121 9.22 -19.82 -6.37
CA VAL A 121 8.93 -20.84 -7.39
C VAL A 121 7.44 -21.19 -7.35
N GLY A 122 6.77 -21.13 -8.51
CA GLY A 122 5.33 -21.40 -8.62
C GLY A 122 4.44 -20.24 -8.14
N ALA A 123 5.01 -19.05 -7.95
CA ALA A 123 4.22 -17.89 -7.62
C ALA A 123 3.32 -17.48 -8.80
N ILE A 124 2.08 -17.13 -8.48
CA ILE A 124 1.12 -16.55 -9.43
C ILE A 124 1.08 -15.04 -9.16
N SER A 125 1.35 -14.23 -10.19
CA SER A 125 1.11 -12.79 -10.14
C SER A 125 -0.28 -12.50 -10.67
N TYR A 126 -1.08 -11.76 -9.93
CA TYR A 126 -2.34 -11.22 -10.43
C TYR A 126 -2.08 -9.83 -11.01
N GLU A 127 -2.20 -9.73 -12.32
CA GLU A 127 -2.35 -8.46 -13.00
C GLU A 127 -3.86 -8.27 -13.22
N CYS A 128 -4.44 -7.24 -12.58
CA CYS A 128 -5.82 -6.88 -12.88
C CYS A 128 -5.86 -6.28 -14.29
N ASP A 129 -6.50 -6.95 -15.22
CA ASP A 129 -6.84 -6.39 -16.53
C ASP A 129 -8.02 -5.42 -16.37
N GLU A 130 -8.10 -4.40 -17.24
CA GLU A 130 -9.26 -3.48 -17.26
C GLU A 130 -10.60 -4.20 -17.49
N SER A 131 -10.58 -5.40 -18.09
CA SER A 131 -11.75 -6.26 -18.25
C SER A 131 -12.27 -6.80 -16.91
N ASP A 132 -11.37 -7.17 -15.98
CA ASP A 132 -11.75 -7.71 -14.67
C ASP A 132 -12.47 -6.67 -13.80
N VAL A 133 -12.14 -5.38 -13.99
CA VAL A 133 -12.78 -4.27 -13.26
C VAL A 133 -14.20 -4.01 -13.79
N ARG A 134 -14.44 -4.23 -15.08
CA ARG A 134 -15.78 -4.05 -15.68
C ARG A 134 -16.74 -5.16 -15.27
N ASP A 135 -16.26 -6.39 -15.18
CA ASP A 135 -17.09 -7.53 -14.78
C ASP A 135 -17.45 -7.47 -13.29
N ALA A 136 -16.53 -6.99 -12.45
CA ALA A 136 -16.82 -6.76 -11.03
C ALA A 136 -17.86 -5.63 -10.79
N ALA A 137 -17.93 -4.65 -11.68
CA ALA A 137 -18.92 -3.57 -11.60
C ALA A 137 -20.32 -4.00 -12.09
N THR A 138 -20.42 -5.10 -12.85
CA THR A 138 -21.68 -5.67 -13.33
C THR A 138 -22.26 -6.75 -12.42
N VAL A 139 -21.46 -7.31 -11.50
CA VAL A 139 -21.95 -8.15 -10.40
C VAL A 139 -22.47 -7.21 -9.33
N GLY A 140 -23.76 -6.87 -9.40
CA GLY A 140 -24.42 -6.08 -8.36
C GLY A 140 -24.21 -6.74 -7.01
N TYR A 141 -23.50 -6.09 -6.13
CA TYR A 141 -23.56 -6.38 -4.70
C TYR A 141 -24.98 -6.00 -4.25
N GLU A 142 -25.85 -6.98 -4.16
CA GLU A 142 -27.05 -6.84 -3.35
C GLU A 142 -26.56 -6.61 -1.92
N ASP A 143 -26.97 -5.48 -1.33
CA ASP A 143 -26.67 -5.07 0.05
C ASP A 143 -27.35 -6.02 1.05
N GLU A 144 -26.87 -7.26 1.18
CA GLU A 144 -27.35 -8.24 2.15
C GLU A 144 -26.34 -8.51 3.29
N PHE A 145 -25.72 -7.51 3.84
CA PHE A 145 -24.93 -7.74 5.07
C PHE A 145 -24.83 -6.51 5.96
N PHE A 146 -25.94 -5.90 6.39
CA PHE A 146 -25.97 -5.08 7.62
C PHE A 146 -27.43 -4.90 8.09
N ASP A 147 -27.97 -5.89 8.79
CA ASP A 147 -28.96 -5.70 9.86
C ASP A 147 -28.25 -5.83 11.22
#